data_852c41e80a3e57ce23d56df5106af0c0
#
_entry.id   852c41e80a3e57ce23d56df5106af0c0
#
_cell.length_a   1.000
_cell.length_b   1.000
_cell.length_c   1.000
_cell.angle_alpha   90.00
_cell.angle_beta   90.00
_cell.angle_gamma   90.00
#
_symmetry.space_group_name_H-M   'P 1'
#
loop_
_entity.id
_entity.type
_entity.pdbx_description
1 polymer ?
#
loop_
_entity_poly.entity_id
_entity_poly.type
_entity_poly.pdbx_seq_one_letter_code
_entity_poly.pdbx_strand_id
1 'polypeptide(L)' 'MAKTLKSGDAVTWKSHGGTAHGKVVGKLTEPTQIKGHKVAASKANPEFLVETEEGKRAAHKPGALRKS' A
#
# COMPACT_ATOMS: atom_id res chain seq x y z
N MET A 1 -16.76 -4.33 -8.03
CA MET A 1 -15.78 -5.42 -8.05
C MET A 1 -14.66 -5.15 -7.08
N ALA A 2 -14.30 -6.12 -6.30
CA ALA A 2 -13.22 -5.97 -5.35
C ALA A 2 -11.89 -5.84 -6.10
N LYS A 3 -11.11 -4.84 -5.73
CA LYS A 3 -9.77 -4.69 -6.27
C LYS A 3 -8.88 -5.73 -5.63
N THR A 4 -8.39 -6.65 -6.42
CA THR A 4 -7.44 -7.64 -5.93
C THR A 4 -6.05 -7.21 -6.36
N LEU A 5 -5.23 -6.84 -5.40
CA LEU A 5 -3.83 -6.48 -5.63
C LEU A 5 -2.97 -7.62 -5.14
N LYS A 6 -1.91 -7.89 -5.87
CA LYS A 6 -0.97 -8.95 -5.53
C LYS A 6 0.43 -8.39 -5.38
N SER A 7 1.26 -9.11 -4.65
CA SER A 7 2.67 -8.77 -4.53
C SER A 7 3.30 -8.68 -5.92
N GLY A 8 3.98 -7.58 -6.18
CA GLY A 8 4.59 -7.32 -7.48
C GLY A 8 3.76 -6.47 -8.42
N ASP A 9 2.48 -6.23 -8.08
CA ASP A 9 1.64 -5.39 -8.92
C ASP A 9 2.10 -3.94 -8.86
N ALA A 10 2.20 -3.31 -10.03
CA ALA A 10 2.51 -1.88 -10.09
C ALA A 10 1.26 -1.09 -9.73
N VAL A 11 1.42 -0.12 -8.86
CA VAL A 11 0.30 0.69 -8.38
C VAL A 11 0.70 2.16 -8.30
N THR A 12 -0.31 3.01 -8.27
CA THR A 12 -0.12 4.43 -8.05
C THR A 12 -1.06 4.88 -6.94
N TRP A 13 -0.68 5.95 -6.26
CA TRP A 13 -1.52 6.55 -5.22
C TRP A 13 -1.21 8.03 -5.13
N LYS A 14 -2.13 8.77 -4.54
CA LYS A 14 -1.92 10.18 -4.29
C LYS A 14 -0.99 10.37 -3.11
N SER A 15 0.06 11.13 -3.31
CA SER A 15 0.97 11.49 -2.25
C SER A 15 1.07 13.00 -2.14
N HIS A 16 1.77 13.44 -1.10
CA HIS A 16 2.03 14.85 -0.91
C HIS A 16 2.85 15.39 -2.09
N GLY A 17 2.26 16.27 -2.86
CA GLY A 17 2.92 16.84 -4.02
C GLY A 17 2.66 16.15 -5.35
N GLY A 18 1.78 15.14 -5.40
CA GLY A 18 1.42 14.53 -6.67
C GLY A 18 1.10 13.05 -6.58
N THR A 19 1.32 12.35 -7.67
CA THR A 19 1.06 10.92 -7.76
C THR A 19 2.35 10.15 -7.55
N ALA A 20 2.32 9.19 -6.63
CA ALA A 20 3.44 8.32 -6.38
C ALA A 20 3.25 7.00 -7.13
N HIS A 21 4.36 6.38 -7.49
CA HIS A 21 4.39 5.11 -8.18
C HIS A 21 5.17 4.10 -7.36
N GLY A 22 4.72 2.87 -7.36
CA GLY A 22 5.43 1.82 -6.65
C GLY A 22 4.87 0.45 -6.96
N LYS A 23 5.28 -0.52 -6.15
CA LYS A 23 4.82 -1.89 -6.28
C LYS A 23 4.26 -2.37 -4.96
N VAL A 24 3.28 -3.26 -5.04
CA VAL A 24 2.79 -3.95 -3.85
C VAL A 24 3.83 -4.98 -3.45
N VAL A 25 4.28 -4.93 -2.21
CA VAL A 25 5.25 -5.91 -1.69
C VAL A 25 4.65 -6.83 -0.66
N GLY A 26 3.43 -6.55 -0.20
CA GLY A 26 2.76 -7.44 0.74
C GLY A 26 1.36 -6.95 1.08
N LYS A 27 0.63 -7.80 1.80
CA LYS A 27 -0.69 -7.47 2.29
C LYS A 27 -0.65 -7.51 3.82
N LEU A 28 -1.17 -6.46 4.43
CA LEU A 28 -1.20 -6.34 5.88
C LEU A 28 -2.62 -6.59 6.36
N THR A 29 -2.79 -7.58 7.24
CA THR A 29 -4.09 -7.93 7.80
C THR A 29 -4.10 -7.81 9.32
N GLU A 30 -3.04 -7.25 9.89
CA GLU A 30 -2.96 -7.01 11.33
C GLU A 30 -2.17 -5.73 11.57
N PRO A 31 -2.28 -5.13 12.75
CA PRO A 31 -1.55 -3.89 13.05
C PRO A 31 -0.06 -4.09 12.86
N THR A 32 0.55 -3.17 12.14
CA THR A 32 1.96 -3.26 11.76
C THR A 32 2.59 -1.89 11.96
N GLN A 33 3.86 -1.87 12.27
CA GLN A 33 4.60 -0.63 12.39
C GLN A 33 5.66 -0.56 11.29
N ILE A 34 5.65 0.54 10.54
CA ILE A 34 6.58 0.76 9.46
C ILE A 34 7.27 2.08 9.69
N LYS A 35 8.57 2.05 9.99
CA LYS A 35 9.41 3.24 10.19
C LYS A 35 8.73 4.33 11.03
N GLY A 36 8.20 3.95 12.17
CA GLY A 36 7.55 4.88 13.06
C GLY A 36 6.09 5.18 12.75
N HIS A 37 5.56 4.62 11.69
CA HIS A 37 4.14 4.75 11.34
C HIS A 37 3.37 3.53 11.80
N LYS A 38 2.30 3.78 12.52
CA LYS A 38 1.40 2.72 12.94
C LYS A 38 0.37 2.49 11.85
N VAL A 39 0.30 1.25 11.38
CA VAL A 39 -0.69 0.85 10.39
C VAL A 39 -1.76 0.04 11.10
N ALA A 40 -2.98 0.55 11.09
CA ALA A 40 -4.10 -0.12 11.74
C ALA A 40 -4.83 -1.05 10.77
N ALA A 41 -4.11 -2.01 10.22
CA ALA A 41 -4.69 -2.99 9.32
C ALA A 41 -5.37 -4.10 10.11
N SER A 42 -6.39 -4.71 9.51
CA SER A 42 -7.08 -5.86 10.09
C SER A 42 -7.58 -6.76 8.97
N LYS A 43 -8.09 -7.94 9.33
CA LYS A 43 -8.64 -8.85 8.33
C LYS A 43 -9.85 -8.24 7.61
N ALA A 44 -10.64 -7.45 8.34
CA ALA A 44 -11.81 -6.78 7.77
C ALA A 44 -11.40 -5.57 6.95
N ASN A 45 -10.30 -4.90 7.32
CA ASN A 45 -9.82 -3.71 6.64
C ASN A 45 -8.33 -3.87 6.35
N PRO A 46 -7.96 -4.73 5.40
CA PRO A 46 -6.55 -4.95 5.08
C PRO A 46 -5.94 -3.74 4.39
N GLU A 47 -4.64 -3.59 4.55
CA GLU A 47 -3.88 -2.56 3.83
C GLU A 47 -2.78 -3.25 3.04
N PHE A 48 -2.32 -2.60 2.00
CA PHE A 48 -1.24 -3.12 1.18
C PHE A 48 0.04 -2.36 1.45
N LEU A 49 1.10 -3.12 1.65
CA LEU A 49 2.43 -2.55 1.79
C LEU A 49 2.96 -2.32 0.39
N VAL A 50 3.35 -1.08 0.11
CA VAL A 50 3.88 -0.70 -1.19
C VAL A 50 5.29 -0.15 -1.04
N GLU A 51 6.09 -0.28 -2.08
CA GLU A 51 7.44 0.24 -2.09
C GLU A 51 7.62 1.11 -3.33
N THR A 52 8.15 2.31 -3.12
CA THR A 52 8.43 3.23 -4.21
C THR A 52 9.75 2.87 -4.90
N GLU A 53 10.00 3.50 -6.05
CA GLU A 53 11.25 3.32 -6.78
C GLU A 53 12.47 3.74 -5.96
N GLU A 54 12.26 4.63 -4.99
CA GLU A 54 13.33 5.08 -4.11
C GLU A 54 13.59 4.12 -2.96
N GLY A 55 12.82 3.03 -2.86
CA GLY A 55 12.96 2.07 -1.78
C GLY A 55 12.21 2.45 -0.52
N LYS A 56 11.37 3.46 -0.58
CA LYS A 56 10.53 3.84 0.56
C LYS A 56 9.29 2.96 0.62
N ARG A 57 8.91 2.59 1.81
CA ARG A 57 7.73 1.75 2.02
C ARG A 57 6.63 2.54 2.70
N ALA A 58 5.39 2.21 2.33
CA ALA A 58 4.22 2.81 2.92
C ALA A 58 3.08 1.80 2.87
N ALA A 59 2.06 2.02 3.69
CA ALA A 59 0.88 1.18 3.69
C ALA A 59 -0.32 2.03 3.27
N HIS A 60 -1.13 1.48 2.38
CA HIS A 60 -2.31 2.17 1.89
C HIS A 60 -3.48 1.20 1.79
N LYS A 61 -4.67 1.71 1.98
CA LYS A 61 -5.88 0.92 1.79
C LYS A 61 -6.08 0.62 0.31
N PRO A 62 -6.74 -0.50 -0.02
CA PRO A 62 -6.96 -0.85 -1.43
C PRO A 62 -7.63 0.27 -2.23
N GLY A 63 -8.56 0.98 -1.60
CA GLY A 63 -9.27 2.08 -2.26
C GLY A 63 -8.39 3.28 -2.59
N ALA A 64 -7.24 3.41 -1.95
CA ALA A 64 -6.31 4.50 -2.21
C ALA A 64 -5.31 4.16 -3.32
N LEU A 65 -5.24 2.90 -3.71
CA LEU A 65 -4.30 2.44 -4.72
C LEU A 65 -5.00 2.24 -6.06
N ARG A 66 -4.30 2.56 -7.12
CA ARG A 66 -4.77 2.29 -8.48
C ARG A 66 -3.76 1.40 -9.18
N LYS A 67 -4.26 0.37 -9.83
CA LYS A 67 -3.42 -0.50 -10.63
C LYS A 67 -2.88 0.26 -11.82
N SER A 68 -1.60 0.24 -11.95
CA SER A 68 -0.91 0.94 -13.02
C SER A 68 -0.86 0.12 -14.30
#